data_66844458a33ece8098bb89bf60902969
#
_entry.id   66844458a33ece8098bb89bf60902969
#
_cell.length_a   1.000
_cell.length_b   1.000
_cell.length_c   1.000
_cell.angle_alpha   90.00
_cell.angle_beta   90.00
_cell.angle_gamma   90.00
#
_symmetry.space_group_name_H-M   'P 1'
#
loop_
_entity.id
_entity.type
_entity.pdbx_description
1 polymer ?
#
loop_
_entity_poly.entity_id
_entity_poly.type
_entity_poly.pdbx_seq_one_letter_code
_entity_poly.pdbx_strand_id
1 'polypeptide(L)'
;MNKPYSLALFGLLLLPLVLSGKETVTFPSGEITLHGVLYKPEGTGPFPGVIYNHGSAPGMMSEQAFAALGPVIASHGWVFFGPYRRGQGLSASAGPYIGDQIAAAEKAGGISEAAATMVRLLETDHLNDQFAALAWLRNQSFVQPNRIAVAGNSFGGIETVLGVERGGYCAGIDSAGGAQSWAEAPEVQSLMTRAVRNAKAPIFFFQAANDFDLSPSKTLSAKMNDVGKTYKLKIYPAYGESPRDGHSFGYFGSDVWAEDVFGFLNQYCAKR
;
A
#
# COMPACT_ATOMS: atom_id res chain seq x y z
N MET A 1 -60.79 32.20 24.23
CA MET A 1 -60.14 30.88 24.46
C MET A 1 -58.89 30.84 23.62
N ASN A 2 -57.76 31.20 24.23
CA ASN A 2 -56.39 31.21 23.56
C ASN A 2 -55.72 29.90 23.83
N LYS A 3 -55.39 29.16 22.74
CA LYS A 3 -54.53 27.95 22.85
C LYS A 3 -53.07 28.35 22.80
N PRO A 4 -52.19 27.81 23.69
CA PRO A 4 -50.76 28.06 23.60
C PRO A 4 -50.13 27.15 22.54
N TYR A 5 -49.30 27.73 21.65
CA TYR A 5 -48.44 27.00 20.73
C TYR A 5 -47.18 26.57 21.48
N SER A 6 -46.99 25.26 21.62
CA SER A 6 -45.71 24.69 22.11
C SER A 6 -44.66 24.72 21.00
N LEU A 7 -43.59 25.51 21.15
CA LEU A 7 -42.40 25.46 20.33
C LEU A 7 -41.56 24.28 20.82
N ALA A 8 -41.48 23.23 19.99
CA ALA A 8 -40.52 22.16 20.21
C ALA A 8 -39.16 22.62 19.70
N LEU A 9 -38.20 22.86 20.59
CA LEU A 9 -36.81 23.12 20.29
C LEU A 9 -36.18 21.79 19.86
N PHE A 10 -35.89 21.62 18.55
CA PHE A 10 -35.06 20.55 18.05
C PHE A 10 -33.58 20.92 18.31
N GLY A 11 -33.00 20.37 19.37
CA GLY A 11 -31.58 20.47 19.65
C GLY A 11 -30.79 19.69 18.59
N LEU A 12 -30.08 20.39 17.68
CA LEU A 12 -29.12 19.80 16.77
C LEU A 12 -27.91 19.35 17.59
N LEU A 13 -27.81 18.05 17.89
CA LEU A 13 -26.59 17.47 18.46
C LEU A 13 -25.50 17.52 17.39
N LEU A 14 -24.65 18.55 17.47
CA LEU A 14 -23.37 18.57 16.78
C LEU A 14 -22.47 17.52 17.46
N LEU A 15 -22.43 16.31 16.90
CA LEU A 15 -21.39 15.34 17.24
C LEU A 15 -20.05 15.96 16.82
N PRO A 16 -19.05 16.00 17.71
CA PRO A 16 -17.74 16.48 17.35
C PRO A 16 -17.16 15.54 16.25
N LEU A 17 -16.79 16.12 15.13
CA LEU A 17 -15.99 15.44 14.10
C LEU A 17 -14.64 15.19 14.74
N VAL A 18 -14.45 14.00 15.34
CA VAL A 18 -13.12 13.55 15.78
C VAL A 18 -12.38 13.18 14.51
N LEU A 19 -11.55 14.10 14.01
CA LEU A 19 -10.61 13.75 12.96
C LEU A 19 -9.78 12.57 13.45
N SER A 20 -9.79 11.47 12.70
CA SER A 20 -8.87 10.35 12.88
C SER A 20 -7.43 10.90 12.90
N GLY A 21 -6.85 11.03 14.10
CA GLY A 21 -5.55 11.64 14.29
C GLY A 21 -4.44 10.77 13.71
N LYS A 22 -3.48 11.38 13.01
CA LYS A 22 -2.22 10.74 12.63
C LYS A 22 -1.44 10.39 13.91
N GLU A 23 -1.08 9.12 14.07
CA GLU A 23 -0.18 8.66 15.12
C GLU A 23 1.15 8.20 14.48
N THR A 24 2.28 8.58 15.07
CA THR A 24 3.57 8.00 14.71
C THR A 24 3.89 6.90 15.72
N VAL A 25 4.22 5.73 15.21
CA VAL A 25 4.52 4.54 16.01
C VAL A 25 5.89 3.98 15.66
N THR A 26 6.45 3.18 16.57
CA THR A 26 7.68 2.41 16.33
C THR A 26 7.39 0.92 16.41
N PHE A 27 8.15 0.13 15.66
CA PHE A 27 8.05 -1.32 15.69
C PHE A 27 9.41 -1.98 15.40
N PRO A 28 9.70 -3.17 15.97
CA PRO A 28 10.95 -3.87 15.70
C PRO A 28 10.94 -4.57 14.35
N SER A 29 12.08 -4.55 13.64
CA SER A 29 12.37 -5.39 12.47
C SER A 29 13.75 -6.03 12.64
N GLY A 30 13.77 -7.25 13.17
CA GLY A 30 15.00 -7.87 13.64
C GLY A 30 15.67 -7.04 14.75
N GLU A 31 16.90 -6.62 14.53
CA GLU A 31 17.69 -5.83 15.48
C GLU A 31 17.48 -4.31 15.34
N ILE A 32 16.74 -3.87 14.31
CA ILE A 32 16.48 -2.44 14.07
C ILE A 32 15.07 -2.03 14.52
N THR A 33 14.92 -0.75 14.82
CA THR A 33 13.62 -0.13 15.10
C THR A 33 13.20 0.71 13.89
N LEU A 34 12.02 0.44 13.38
CA LEU A 34 11.40 1.19 12.31
C LEU A 34 10.26 2.05 12.83
N HIS A 35 9.88 3.04 12.05
CA HIS A 35 8.78 3.94 12.31
C HIS A 35 7.65 3.72 11.31
N GLY A 36 6.43 4.01 11.73
CA GLY A 36 5.27 3.99 10.85
C GLY A 36 4.25 5.07 11.22
N VAL A 37 3.37 5.33 10.28
CA VAL A 37 2.23 6.24 10.47
C VAL A 37 0.96 5.42 10.53
N LEU A 38 0.16 5.69 11.54
CA LEU A 38 -1.09 5.01 11.82
C LEU A 38 -2.26 6.00 11.73
N TYR A 39 -3.33 5.60 11.04
CA TYR A 39 -4.65 6.23 11.12
C TYR A 39 -5.68 5.17 11.47
N LYS A 40 -6.57 5.48 12.40
CA LYS A 40 -7.62 4.56 12.86
C LYS A 40 -9.00 5.08 12.48
N PRO A 41 -9.92 4.18 12.10
CA PRO A 41 -11.34 4.54 12.00
C PRO A 41 -11.89 5.08 13.32
N GLU A 42 -12.98 5.83 13.25
CA GLU A 42 -13.74 6.19 14.44
C GLU A 42 -14.42 4.96 15.06
N GLY A 43 -14.57 4.98 16.38
CA GLY A 43 -15.24 3.90 17.12
C GLY A 43 -14.28 3.00 17.89
N THR A 44 -14.81 1.92 18.43
CA THR A 44 -14.11 1.06 19.39
C THR A 44 -13.35 -0.11 18.77
N GLY A 45 -13.57 -0.43 17.48
CA GLY A 45 -12.92 -1.58 16.81
C GLY A 45 -13.35 -2.95 17.37
N PRO A 46 -12.59 -4.04 17.12
CA PRO A 46 -11.43 -4.07 16.23
C PRO A 46 -11.81 -3.94 14.75
N PHE A 47 -10.95 -3.25 14.00
CA PHE A 47 -11.14 -2.95 12.58
C PHE A 47 -10.28 -3.83 11.68
N PRO A 48 -10.63 -4.05 10.39
CA PRO A 48 -9.70 -4.57 9.42
C PRO A 48 -8.54 -3.58 9.20
N GLY A 49 -7.41 -4.06 8.70
CA GLY A 49 -6.22 -3.23 8.50
C GLY A 49 -5.66 -3.28 7.07
N VAL A 50 -4.99 -2.21 6.68
CA VAL A 50 -4.19 -2.14 5.46
C VAL A 50 -2.77 -1.72 5.84
N ILE A 51 -1.78 -2.55 5.46
CA ILE A 51 -0.38 -2.13 5.43
C ILE A 51 -0.12 -1.51 4.07
N TYR A 52 0.40 -0.29 4.06
CA TYR A 52 0.67 0.44 2.83
C TYR A 52 2.17 0.61 2.60
N ASN A 53 2.68 -0.07 1.60
CA ASN A 53 4.08 0.02 1.15
C ASN A 53 4.25 1.25 0.25
N HIS A 54 5.10 2.18 0.65
CA HIS A 54 5.38 3.38 -0.13
C HIS A 54 6.35 3.11 -1.29
N GLY A 55 6.39 4.00 -2.29
CA GLY A 55 7.35 3.97 -3.38
C GLY A 55 8.79 4.19 -2.91
N SER A 56 9.74 4.16 -3.83
CA SER A 56 11.17 4.32 -3.51
C SER A 56 11.65 5.77 -3.43
N ALA A 57 10.78 6.76 -3.64
CA ALA A 57 11.14 8.17 -3.49
C ALA A 57 11.66 8.49 -2.08
N PRO A 58 12.63 9.40 -1.92
CA PRO A 58 13.10 9.85 -0.62
C PRO A 58 11.96 10.47 0.22
N GLY A 59 12.09 10.39 1.54
CA GLY A 59 11.18 10.72 2.64
C GLY A 59 9.95 11.61 2.40
N MET A 60 10.10 12.74 1.72
CA MET A 60 9.02 13.69 1.46
C MET A 60 7.84 13.09 0.69
N MET A 61 8.11 12.25 -0.32
CA MET A 61 7.04 11.62 -1.12
C MET A 61 6.25 10.61 -0.28
N SER A 62 6.93 9.82 0.53
CA SER A 62 6.29 8.83 1.41
C SER A 62 5.39 9.49 2.46
N GLU A 63 5.81 10.62 3.02
CA GLU A 63 5.01 11.38 3.97
C GLU A 63 3.75 11.97 3.32
N GLN A 64 3.87 12.54 2.13
CA GLN A 64 2.72 13.06 1.37
C GLN A 64 1.71 11.96 1.03
N ALA A 65 2.20 10.79 0.60
CA ALA A 65 1.36 9.63 0.32
C ALA A 65 0.56 9.19 1.55
N PHE A 66 1.20 9.09 2.70
CA PHE A 66 0.55 8.67 3.93
C PHE A 66 -0.48 9.70 4.43
N ALA A 67 -0.17 10.99 4.29
CA ALA A 67 -1.10 12.06 4.62
C ALA A 67 -2.33 12.10 3.71
N ALA A 68 -2.17 11.72 2.44
CA ALA A 68 -3.29 11.62 1.50
C ALA A 68 -4.14 10.36 1.73
N LEU A 69 -3.51 9.21 1.93
CA LEU A 69 -4.18 7.91 1.96
C LEU A 69 -4.76 7.55 3.34
N GLY A 70 -4.05 7.91 4.42
CA GLY A 70 -4.42 7.50 5.76
C GLY A 70 -5.85 7.90 6.15
N PRO A 71 -6.27 9.17 6.00
CA PRO A 71 -7.63 9.59 6.27
C PRO A 71 -8.68 8.90 5.39
N VAL A 72 -8.37 8.66 4.10
CA VAL A 72 -9.28 7.98 3.17
C VAL A 72 -9.50 6.54 3.62
N ILE A 73 -8.44 5.81 3.93
CA ILE A 73 -8.55 4.41 4.36
C ILE A 73 -9.29 4.32 5.71
N ALA A 74 -8.99 5.23 6.65
CA ALA A 74 -9.67 5.27 7.93
C ALA A 74 -11.17 5.59 7.80
N SER A 75 -11.56 6.52 6.93
CA SER A 75 -12.97 6.85 6.69
C SER A 75 -13.79 5.71 6.07
N HIS A 76 -13.13 4.75 5.41
CA HIS A 76 -13.76 3.52 4.90
C HIS A 76 -13.77 2.36 5.93
N GLY A 77 -13.45 2.64 7.19
CA GLY A 77 -13.51 1.66 8.28
C GLY A 77 -12.33 0.72 8.37
N TRP A 78 -11.17 1.08 7.78
CA TRP A 78 -9.95 0.29 7.80
C TRP A 78 -8.83 1.04 8.54
N VAL A 79 -8.10 0.34 9.39
CA VAL A 79 -6.85 0.88 9.93
C VAL A 79 -5.84 1.02 8.79
N PHE A 80 -5.29 2.22 8.61
CA PHE A 80 -4.14 2.46 7.75
C PHE A 80 -2.87 2.33 8.59
N PHE A 81 -1.93 1.52 8.15
CA PHE A 81 -0.58 1.47 8.69
C PHE A 81 0.43 1.62 7.56
N GLY A 82 1.12 2.76 7.52
CA GLY A 82 2.18 3.09 6.58
C GLY A 82 3.55 2.97 7.25
N PRO A 83 4.23 1.79 7.20
CA PRO A 83 5.59 1.65 7.69
C PRO A 83 6.55 2.40 6.75
N TYR A 84 7.54 3.10 7.33
CA TYR A 84 8.70 3.55 6.60
C TYR A 84 9.73 2.42 6.55
N ARG A 85 10.15 2.04 5.35
CA ARG A 85 11.26 1.10 5.17
C ARG A 85 12.54 1.66 5.74
N ARG A 86 13.48 0.77 6.10
CA ARG A 86 14.85 1.17 6.45
C ARG A 86 15.45 2.10 5.41
N GLY A 87 16.17 3.12 5.84
CA GLY A 87 16.78 4.11 4.97
C GLY A 87 15.83 5.16 4.40
N GLN A 88 14.53 5.20 4.80
CA GLN A 88 13.57 6.18 4.27
C GLN A 88 12.70 6.82 5.36
N GLY A 89 12.29 8.07 5.11
CA GLY A 89 11.40 8.81 5.98
C GLY A 89 11.86 8.84 7.44
N LEU A 90 10.96 8.52 8.36
CA LEU A 90 11.28 8.46 9.80
C LEU A 90 12.21 7.29 10.17
N SER A 91 12.41 6.32 9.27
CA SER A 91 13.34 5.20 9.44
C SER A 91 14.66 5.39 8.68
N ALA A 92 14.99 6.64 8.29
CA ALA A 92 16.21 6.94 7.52
C ALA A 92 17.50 6.49 8.22
N SER A 93 17.55 6.56 9.55
CA SER A 93 18.70 6.12 10.34
C SER A 93 18.78 4.61 10.57
N ALA A 94 17.76 3.86 10.19
CA ALA A 94 17.70 2.41 10.43
C ALA A 94 18.41 1.56 9.38
N GLY A 95 19.01 2.18 8.37
CA GLY A 95 19.78 1.50 7.32
C GLY A 95 20.03 2.38 6.11
N PRO A 96 20.75 1.87 5.11
CA PRO A 96 21.02 2.61 3.89
C PRO A 96 19.75 2.77 3.04
N TYR A 97 19.66 3.89 2.34
CA TYR A 97 18.58 4.12 1.37
C TYR A 97 18.75 3.19 0.16
N ILE A 98 17.65 2.53 -0.23
CA ILE A 98 17.70 1.55 -1.32
C ILE A 98 18.14 2.16 -2.66
N GLY A 99 17.76 3.40 -2.95
CA GLY A 99 18.17 4.08 -4.17
C GLY A 99 19.68 4.26 -4.27
N ASP A 100 20.35 4.57 -3.15
CA ASP A 100 21.81 4.69 -3.09
C ASP A 100 22.49 3.34 -3.31
N GLN A 101 21.92 2.27 -2.76
CA GLN A 101 22.45 0.91 -2.95
C GLN A 101 22.33 0.46 -4.41
N ILE A 102 21.19 0.72 -5.06
CA ILE A 102 20.96 0.41 -6.47
C ILE A 102 21.89 1.25 -7.35
N ALA A 103 22.03 2.55 -7.11
CA ALA A 103 22.94 3.42 -7.86
C ALA A 103 24.42 3.03 -7.70
N ALA A 104 24.81 2.62 -6.49
CA ALA A 104 26.16 2.10 -6.26
C ALA A 104 26.44 0.80 -7.02
N ALA A 105 25.45 -0.10 -7.06
CA ALA A 105 25.53 -1.35 -7.81
C ALA A 105 25.59 -1.10 -9.32
N GLU A 106 24.78 -0.17 -9.84
CA GLU A 106 24.83 0.24 -11.25
C GLU A 106 26.20 0.78 -11.64
N LYS A 107 26.77 1.64 -10.80
CA LYS A 107 28.12 2.18 -11.03
C LYS A 107 29.21 1.09 -11.01
N ALA A 108 29.05 0.05 -10.21
CA ALA A 108 30.00 -1.03 -10.08
C ALA A 108 29.91 -2.08 -11.18
N GLY A 109 28.71 -2.43 -11.63
CA GLY A 109 28.45 -3.57 -12.52
C GLY A 109 27.38 -3.33 -13.59
N GLY A 110 26.90 -2.08 -13.76
CA GLY A 110 25.90 -1.74 -14.76
C GLY A 110 24.46 -2.11 -14.34
N ILE A 111 23.53 -2.00 -15.29
CA ILE A 111 22.08 -2.17 -15.07
C ILE A 111 21.75 -3.56 -14.50
N SER A 112 22.43 -4.61 -14.95
CA SER A 112 22.20 -5.98 -14.45
C SER A 112 22.53 -6.12 -12.97
N GLU A 113 23.63 -5.51 -12.49
CA GLU A 113 24.00 -5.54 -11.07
C GLU A 113 23.03 -4.68 -10.24
N ALA A 114 22.56 -3.56 -10.77
CA ALA A 114 21.51 -2.74 -10.16
C ALA A 114 20.20 -3.54 -9.98
N ALA A 115 19.76 -4.25 -11.02
CA ALA A 115 18.56 -5.09 -10.99
C ALA A 115 18.71 -6.26 -10.01
N ALA A 116 19.84 -6.95 -10.02
CA ALA A 116 20.15 -8.03 -9.08
C ALA A 116 20.15 -7.53 -7.62
N THR A 117 20.73 -6.36 -7.38
CA THR A 117 20.74 -5.72 -6.05
C THR A 117 19.31 -5.35 -5.62
N MET A 118 18.51 -4.76 -6.50
CA MET A 118 17.10 -4.45 -6.23
C MET A 118 16.31 -5.71 -5.86
N VAL A 119 16.42 -6.78 -6.64
CA VAL A 119 15.76 -8.06 -6.37
C VAL A 119 16.17 -8.63 -5.02
N ARG A 120 17.47 -8.67 -4.74
CA ARG A 120 17.99 -9.16 -3.45
C ARG A 120 17.40 -8.37 -2.26
N LEU A 121 17.42 -7.04 -2.33
CA LEU A 121 16.89 -6.18 -1.27
C LEU A 121 15.39 -6.36 -1.08
N LEU A 122 14.65 -6.48 -2.19
CA LEU A 122 13.21 -6.75 -2.18
C LEU A 122 12.87 -8.10 -1.54
N GLU A 123 13.68 -9.13 -1.76
CA GLU A 123 13.43 -10.46 -1.20
C GLU A 123 13.91 -10.66 0.24
N THR A 124 14.75 -9.76 0.74
CA THR A 124 15.36 -9.84 2.07
C THR A 124 14.92 -8.68 2.95
N ASP A 125 15.69 -7.62 3.01
CA ASP A 125 15.56 -6.54 3.98
C ASP A 125 14.19 -5.87 3.94
N HIS A 126 13.70 -5.50 2.76
CA HIS A 126 12.45 -4.76 2.64
C HIS A 126 11.22 -5.65 2.86
N LEU A 127 11.27 -6.90 2.39
CA LEU A 127 10.19 -7.86 2.67
C LEU A 127 10.16 -8.23 4.15
N ASN A 128 11.31 -8.33 4.82
CA ASN A 128 11.37 -8.55 6.27
C ASN A 128 10.79 -7.37 7.04
N ASP A 129 11.05 -6.13 6.62
CA ASP A 129 10.47 -4.93 7.20
C ASP A 129 8.94 -4.92 7.06
N GLN A 130 8.43 -5.32 5.90
CA GLN A 130 6.98 -5.48 5.68
C GLN A 130 6.37 -6.55 6.58
N PHE A 131 7.04 -7.69 6.77
CA PHE A 131 6.53 -8.74 7.67
C PHE A 131 6.63 -8.35 9.14
N ALA A 132 7.64 -7.60 9.52
CA ALA A 132 7.72 -7.01 10.85
C ALA A 132 6.55 -6.06 11.11
N ALA A 133 6.22 -5.22 10.14
CA ALA A 133 5.03 -4.36 10.18
C ALA A 133 3.73 -5.15 10.29
N LEU A 134 3.59 -6.26 9.54
CA LEU A 134 2.44 -7.16 9.63
C LEU A 134 2.32 -7.79 11.01
N ALA A 135 3.41 -8.30 11.55
CA ALA A 135 3.44 -8.91 12.89
C ALA A 135 3.06 -7.89 13.97
N TRP A 136 3.60 -6.68 13.88
CA TRP A 136 3.25 -5.60 14.80
C TRP A 136 1.77 -5.23 14.73
N LEU A 137 1.23 -5.04 13.52
CA LEU A 137 -0.16 -4.64 13.33
C LEU A 137 -1.13 -5.72 13.81
N ARG A 138 -0.83 -6.99 13.58
CA ARG A 138 -1.63 -8.15 14.06
C ARG A 138 -1.79 -8.20 15.58
N ASN A 139 -0.82 -7.71 16.30
CA ASN A 139 -0.80 -7.71 17.75
C ASN A 139 -1.52 -6.50 18.37
N GLN A 140 -2.08 -5.61 17.56
CA GLN A 140 -2.82 -4.45 18.07
C GLN A 140 -4.25 -4.83 18.42
N SER A 141 -4.71 -4.49 19.63
CA SER A 141 -6.06 -4.83 20.11
C SER A 141 -7.19 -4.23 19.27
N PHE A 142 -6.91 -3.13 18.56
CA PHE A 142 -7.86 -2.45 17.67
C PHE A 142 -7.90 -3.02 16.25
N VAL A 143 -7.14 -4.09 15.94
CA VAL A 143 -7.06 -4.70 14.62
C VAL A 143 -7.62 -6.11 14.61
N GLN A 144 -8.33 -6.48 13.57
CA GLN A 144 -8.76 -7.84 13.28
C GLN A 144 -7.61 -8.60 12.60
N PRO A 145 -6.87 -9.49 13.29
CA PRO A 145 -5.58 -10.02 12.82
C PRO A 145 -5.67 -10.85 11.53
N ASN A 146 -6.85 -11.40 11.24
CA ASN A 146 -7.11 -12.20 10.04
C ASN A 146 -7.67 -11.37 8.87
N ARG A 147 -7.85 -10.06 9.06
CA ARG A 147 -8.40 -9.14 8.06
C ARG A 147 -7.42 -7.99 7.79
N ILE A 148 -6.19 -8.35 7.45
CA ILE A 148 -5.17 -7.39 7.06
C ILE A 148 -4.85 -7.60 5.58
N ALA A 149 -5.05 -6.54 4.80
CA ALA A 149 -4.63 -6.43 3.42
C ALA A 149 -3.27 -5.74 3.32
N VAL A 150 -2.62 -5.89 2.18
CA VAL A 150 -1.42 -5.15 1.83
C VAL A 150 -1.68 -4.33 0.56
N ALA A 151 -1.22 -3.10 0.55
CA ALA A 151 -1.35 -2.19 -0.57
C ALA A 151 -0.01 -1.48 -0.83
N GLY A 152 0.20 -0.98 -2.04
CA GLY A 152 1.38 -0.17 -2.32
C GLY A 152 1.37 0.39 -3.73
N ASN A 153 2.24 1.40 -3.94
CA ASN A 153 2.40 2.05 -5.23
C ASN A 153 3.87 1.99 -5.67
N SER A 154 4.11 1.81 -6.97
CA SER A 154 5.45 1.80 -7.54
C SER A 154 6.30 0.67 -6.93
N PHE A 155 7.44 0.98 -6.34
CA PHE A 155 8.24 0.03 -5.58
C PHE A 155 7.42 -0.70 -4.49
N GLY A 156 6.52 0.02 -3.82
CA GLY A 156 5.60 -0.57 -2.84
C GLY A 156 4.57 -1.52 -3.46
N GLY A 157 4.22 -1.36 -4.74
CA GLY A 157 3.43 -2.32 -5.49
C GLY A 157 4.19 -3.64 -5.70
N ILE A 158 5.49 -3.59 -6.02
CA ILE A 158 6.35 -4.78 -6.08
C ILE A 158 6.35 -5.50 -4.73
N GLU A 159 6.58 -4.78 -3.64
CA GLU A 159 6.56 -5.34 -2.27
C GLU A 159 5.19 -5.95 -1.92
N THR A 160 4.10 -5.33 -2.38
CA THR A 160 2.74 -5.84 -2.19
C THR A 160 2.57 -7.23 -2.82
N VAL A 161 3.01 -7.40 -4.06
CA VAL A 161 2.96 -8.69 -4.76
C VAL A 161 3.80 -9.75 -4.04
N LEU A 162 5.01 -9.41 -3.60
CA LEU A 162 5.87 -10.32 -2.82
C LEU A 162 5.26 -10.65 -1.45
N GLY A 163 4.63 -9.68 -0.82
CA GLY A 163 3.92 -9.88 0.44
C GLY A 163 2.78 -10.88 0.30
N VAL A 164 1.98 -10.79 -0.76
CA VAL A 164 0.89 -11.73 -1.04
C VAL A 164 1.40 -13.14 -1.33
N GLU A 165 2.56 -13.30 -1.96
CA GLU A 165 3.20 -14.61 -2.16
C GLU A 165 3.51 -15.30 -0.82
N ARG A 166 4.03 -14.57 0.18
CA ARG A 166 4.65 -15.16 1.38
C ARG A 166 3.89 -14.86 2.67
N GLY A 167 3.24 -13.72 2.77
CA GLY A 167 2.55 -13.24 3.97
C GLY A 167 1.19 -13.88 4.20
N GLY A 168 0.44 -13.64 5.12
CA GLY A 168 -0.93 -14.10 5.34
C GLY A 168 -1.91 -12.93 5.24
N TYR A 169 -1.87 -12.21 4.15
CA TYR A 169 -2.79 -11.13 3.84
C TYR A 169 -4.11 -11.68 3.29
N CYS A 170 -5.21 -10.97 3.50
CA CYS A 170 -6.51 -11.33 2.94
C CYS A 170 -6.67 -10.87 1.48
N ALA A 171 -5.97 -9.82 1.07
CA ALA A 171 -5.93 -9.30 -0.30
C ALA A 171 -4.67 -8.44 -0.52
N GLY A 172 -4.29 -8.25 -1.78
CA GLY A 172 -3.27 -7.31 -2.24
C GLY A 172 -3.86 -6.22 -3.13
N ILE A 173 -3.36 -5.00 -3.01
CA ILE A 173 -3.69 -3.87 -3.89
C ILE A 173 -2.38 -3.34 -4.48
N ASP A 174 -2.12 -3.67 -5.72
CA ASP A 174 -0.93 -3.23 -6.45
C ASP A 174 -1.27 -2.06 -7.38
N SER A 175 -0.79 -0.88 -7.04
CA SER A 175 -0.85 0.29 -7.89
C SER A 175 0.51 0.53 -8.54
N ALA A 176 0.57 0.43 -9.86
CA ALA A 176 1.74 0.80 -10.65
C ALA A 176 3.05 0.06 -10.28
N GLY A 177 2.96 -1.13 -9.68
CA GLY A 177 4.13 -1.91 -9.27
C GLY A 177 5.03 -2.25 -10.45
N GLY A 178 6.29 -1.78 -10.42
CA GLY A 178 7.27 -2.01 -11.47
C GLY A 178 7.19 -1.09 -12.68
N ALA A 179 6.22 -0.18 -12.78
CA ALA A 179 6.00 0.63 -13.99
C ALA A 179 7.23 1.44 -14.47
N GLN A 180 8.12 1.83 -13.56
CA GLN A 180 9.34 2.58 -13.92
C GLN A 180 10.56 1.70 -14.26
N SER A 181 10.53 0.42 -13.92
CA SER A 181 11.68 -0.48 -14.09
C SER A 181 11.40 -1.69 -14.96
N TRP A 182 10.15 -1.90 -15.37
CA TRP A 182 9.72 -3.13 -16.03
C TRP A 182 10.51 -3.45 -17.28
N ALA A 183 10.63 -2.49 -18.20
CA ALA A 183 11.28 -2.71 -19.49
C ALA A 183 12.78 -3.04 -19.38
N GLU A 184 13.45 -2.54 -18.33
CA GLU A 184 14.91 -2.62 -18.19
C GLU A 184 15.38 -3.62 -17.12
N ALA A 185 14.43 -4.23 -16.37
CA ALA A 185 14.75 -5.13 -15.27
C ALA A 185 14.07 -6.50 -15.43
N PRO A 186 14.53 -7.38 -16.31
CA PRO A 186 13.99 -8.74 -16.50
C PRO A 186 14.03 -9.58 -15.24
N GLU A 187 14.95 -9.31 -14.32
CA GLU A 187 15.01 -9.94 -12.99
C GLU A 187 13.79 -9.58 -12.15
N VAL A 188 13.37 -8.32 -12.17
CA VAL A 188 12.14 -7.86 -11.48
C VAL A 188 10.90 -8.45 -12.14
N GLN A 189 10.86 -8.55 -13.48
CA GLN A 189 9.77 -9.23 -14.20
C GLN A 189 9.66 -10.70 -13.76
N SER A 190 10.77 -11.39 -13.69
CA SER A 190 10.83 -12.80 -13.27
C SER A 190 10.39 -12.96 -11.80
N LEU A 191 10.87 -12.09 -10.92
CA LEU A 191 10.52 -12.05 -9.50
C LEU A 191 9.01 -11.88 -9.31
N MET A 192 8.43 -10.84 -9.91
CA MET A 192 6.99 -10.54 -9.77
C MET A 192 6.12 -11.61 -10.44
N THR A 193 6.52 -12.13 -11.61
CA THR A 193 5.82 -13.23 -12.29
C THR A 193 5.77 -14.49 -11.43
N ARG A 194 6.88 -14.86 -10.78
CA ARG A 194 6.92 -15.96 -9.81
C ARG A 194 5.95 -15.68 -8.66
N ALA A 195 6.00 -14.48 -8.10
CA ALA A 195 5.22 -14.12 -6.94
C ALA A 195 3.70 -14.18 -7.20
N VAL A 196 3.21 -13.64 -8.33
CA VAL A 196 1.77 -13.71 -8.66
C VAL A 196 1.30 -15.13 -8.96
N ARG A 197 2.13 -15.99 -9.56
CA ARG A 197 1.79 -17.41 -9.76
C ARG A 197 1.65 -18.17 -8.45
N ASN A 198 2.37 -17.75 -7.40
CA ASN A 198 2.34 -18.33 -6.06
C ASN A 198 1.46 -17.53 -5.08
N ALA A 199 0.74 -16.50 -5.55
CA ALA A 199 -0.09 -15.65 -4.71
C ALA A 199 -1.05 -16.46 -3.83
N LYS A 200 -1.10 -16.14 -2.54
CA LYS A 200 -1.96 -16.81 -1.54
C LYS A 200 -3.28 -16.07 -1.29
N ALA A 201 -3.42 -14.88 -1.86
CA ALA A 201 -4.63 -14.06 -1.77
C ALA A 201 -4.91 -13.38 -3.11
N PRO A 202 -6.14 -12.91 -3.35
CA PRO A 202 -6.50 -12.12 -4.52
C PRO A 202 -5.69 -10.82 -4.60
N ILE A 203 -5.38 -10.38 -5.83
CA ILE A 203 -4.68 -9.11 -6.07
C ILE A 203 -5.50 -8.23 -7.02
N PHE A 204 -5.66 -6.97 -6.66
CA PHE A 204 -6.19 -5.94 -7.54
C PHE A 204 -5.04 -5.08 -8.09
N PHE A 205 -4.81 -5.16 -9.39
CA PHE A 205 -3.86 -4.33 -10.13
C PHE A 205 -4.57 -3.13 -10.72
N PHE A 206 -4.05 -1.93 -10.50
CA PHE A 206 -4.61 -0.75 -11.14
C PHE A 206 -3.55 0.32 -11.46
N GLN A 207 -3.81 1.09 -12.52
CA GLN A 207 -2.97 2.20 -12.97
C GLN A 207 -3.81 3.26 -13.67
N ALA A 208 -3.32 4.48 -13.78
CA ALA A 208 -3.82 5.46 -14.75
C ALA A 208 -3.27 5.17 -16.15
N ALA A 209 -4.03 5.49 -17.20
CA ALA A 209 -3.67 5.18 -18.58
C ALA A 209 -2.40 5.89 -19.09
N ASN A 210 -2.02 7.00 -18.44
CA ASN A 210 -0.82 7.77 -18.75
C ASN A 210 0.37 7.48 -17.81
N ASP A 211 0.37 6.37 -17.06
CA ASP A 211 1.55 5.92 -16.31
C ASP A 211 2.72 5.58 -17.25
N PHE A 212 3.93 5.46 -16.74
CA PHE A 212 5.16 5.20 -17.50
C PHE A 212 5.06 3.92 -18.33
N ASP A 213 4.57 2.81 -17.74
CA ASP A 213 4.37 1.53 -18.41
C ASP A 213 3.20 0.77 -17.79
N LEU A 214 2.27 0.32 -18.62
CA LEU A 214 1.11 -0.49 -18.20
C LEU A 214 1.37 -2.00 -18.30
N SER A 215 2.53 -2.39 -18.84
CA SER A 215 2.89 -3.79 -19.06
C SER A 215 2.95 -4.62 -17.79
N PRO A 216 3.47 -4.10 -16.64
CA PRO A 216 3.51 -4.88 -15.41
C PRO A 216 2.12 -5.36 -15.00
N SER A 217 1.17 -4.45 -14.80
CA SER A 217 -0.19 -4.82 -14.36
C SER A 217 -0.89 -5.77 -15.32
N LYS A 218 -0.74 -5.55 -16.65
CA LYS A 218 -1.31 -6.42 -17.69
C LYS A 218 -0.66 -7.81 -17.68
N THR A 219 0.67 -7.88 -17.60
CA THR A 219 1.40 -9.14 -17.59
C THR A 219 1.11 -9.93 -16.32
N LEU A 220 1.17 -9.30 -15.16
CA LEU A 220 0.99 -9.98 -13.87
C LEU A 220 -0.43 -10.51 -13.71
N SER A 221 -1.45 -9.73 -14.11
CA SER A 221 -2.84 -10.20 -14.09
C SER A 221 -3.07 -11.36 -15.04
N ALA A 222 -2.48 -11.33 -16.25
CA ALA A 222 -2.53 -12.46 -17.18
C ALA A 222 -1.85 -13.71 -16.58
N LYS A 223 -0.71 -13.56 -15.90
CA LYS A 223 -0.03 -14.68 -15.22
C LYS A 223 -0.83 -15.25 -14.07
N MET A 224 -1.60 -14.45 -13.34
CA MET A 224 -2.56 -14.95 -12.35
C MET A 224 -3.68 -15.77 -13.02
N ASN A 225 -4.21 -15.26 -14.13
CA ASN A 225 -5.22 -15.96 -14.92
C ASN A 225 -4.72 -17.33 -15.41
N ASP A 226 -3.50 -17.39 -15.95
CA ASP A 226 -2.88 -18.63 -16.46
C ASP A 226 -2.84 -19.76 -15.43
N VAL A 227 -2.82 -19.42 -14.14
CA VAL A 227 -2.73 -20.38 -13.02
C VAL A 227 -4.01 -20.42 -12.17
N GLY A 228 -5.11 -19.84 -12.65
CA GLY A 228 -6.42 -19.86 -11.99
C GLY A 228 -6.47 -19.09 -10.66
N LYS A 229 -5.61 -18.09 -10.47
CA LYS A 229 -5.62 -17.22 -9.30
C LYS A 229 -6.63 -16.09 -9.47
N THR A 230 -7.25 -15.69 -8.37
CA THR A 230 -8.22 -14.58 -8.36
C THR A 230 -7.49 -13.24 -8.45
N TYR A 231 -7.91 -12.41 -9.38
CA TYR A 231 -7.40 -11.05 -9.57
C TYR A 231 -8.47 -10.09 -10.08
N LYS A 232 -8.18 -8.80 -10.02
CA LYS A 232 -8.87 -7.73 -10.73
C LYS A 232 -7.81 -6.88 -11.42
N LEU A 233 -8.09 -6.43 -12.65
CA LEU A 233 -7.28 -5.44 -13.36
C LEU A 233 -8.18 -4.28 -13.77
N LYS A 234 -7.75 -3.05 -13.47
CA LYS A 234 -8.42 -1.84 -13.98
C LYS A 234 -7.39 -0.78 -14.39
N ILE A 235 -7.45 -0.38 -15.63
CA ILE A 235 -6.74 0.79 -16.12
C ILE A 235 -7.75 1.95 -16.13
N TYR A 236 -7.47 2.95 -15.31
CA TYR A 236 -8.29 4.14 -15.20
C TYR A 236 -7.95 5.16 -16.29
N PRO A 237 -8.80 6.15 -16.56
CA PRO A 237 -8.45 7.26 -17.43
C PRO A 237 -7.13 7.93 -17.00
N ALA A 238 -6.54 8.72 -17.88
CA ALA A 238 -5.35 9.50 -17.56
C ALA A 238 -5.58 10.38 -16.34
N TYR A 239 -4.58 10.46 -15.46
CA TYR A 239 -4.57 11.28 -14.26
C TYR A 239 -3.48 12.36 -14.40
N GLY A 240 -3.88 13.63 -14.30
CA GLY A 240 -2.98 14.75 -14.59
C GLY A 240 -2.52 14.78 -16.06
N GLU A 241 -1.41 15.45 -16.32
CA GLU A 241 -0.95 15.75 -17.68
C GLU A 241 0.31 14.97 -18.09
N SER A 242 1.00 14.35 -17.14
CA SER A 242 2.29 13.69 -17.37
C SER A 242 2.29 12.22 -16.94
N PRO A 243 3.23 11.40 -17.43
CA PRO A 243 3.44 10.04 -16.91
C PRO A 243 3.73 10.01 -15.41
N ARG A 244 4.37 11.04 -14.86
CA ARG A 244 4.62 11.17 -13.42
C ARG A 244 3.31 11.35 -12.65
N ASP A 245 2.39 12.15 -13.17
CA ASP A 245 1.06 12.32 -12.56
C ASP A 245 0.31 10.99 -12.59
N GLY A 246 0.29 10.32 -13.76
CA GLY A 246 -0.29 8.99 -13.91
C GLY A 246 0.29 7.97 -12.91
N HIS A 247 1.59 8.00 -12.69
CA HIS A 247 2.27 7.13 -11.72
C HIS A 247 1.91 7.44 -10.26
N SER A 248 1.57 8.70 -9.98
CA SER A 248 1.15 9.13 -8.64
C SER A 248 -0.33 8.87 -8.33
N PHE A 249 -1.09 8.38 -9.30
CA PHE A 249 -2.54 8.14 -9.19
C PHE A 249 -2.91 7.28 -7.98
N GLY A 250 -2.11 6.24 -7.68
CA GLY A 250 -2.33 5.40 -6.50
C GLY A 250 -2.25 6.13 -5.17
N TYR A 251 -1.56 7.27 -5.12
CA TYR A 251 -1.47 8.11 -3.92
C TYR A 251 -2.58 9.17 -3.86
N PHE A 252 -2.87 9.83 -4.97
CA PHE A 252 -3.62 11.08 -4.97
C PHE A 252 -4.96 11.01 -5.72
N GLY A 253 -5.26 9.92 -6.41
CA GLY A 253 -6.51 9.73 -7.15
C GLY A 253 -7.59 8.95 -6.39
N SER A 254 -7.58 9.02 -5.06
CA SER A 254 -8.50 8.20 -4.23
C SER A 254 -9.97 8.49 -4.45
N ASP A 255 -10.34 9.68 -4.86
CA ASP A 255 -11.69 10.06 -5.28
C ASP A 255 -12.21 9.25 -6.49
N VAL A 256 -11.30 8.66 -7.27
CA VAL A 256 -11.61 7.86 -8.46
C VAL A 256 -11.57 6.36 -8.17
N TRP A 257 -10.54 5.89 -7.44
CA TRP A 257 -10.32 4.45 -7.26
C TRP A 257 -10.88 3.86 -5.95
N ALA A 258 -11.24 4.69 -4.97
CA ALA A 258 -11.57 4.20 -3.62
C ALA A 258 -12.73 3.18 -3.61
N GLU A 259 -13.83 3.44 -4.31
CA GLU A 259 -14.98 2.51 -4.35
C GLU A 259 -14.57 1.13 -4.88
N ASP A 260 -13.77 1.07 -5.93
CA ASP A 260 -13.29 -0.19 -6.49
C ASP A 260 -12.37 -0.94 -5.54
N VAL A 261 -11.45 -0.23 -4.87
CA VAL A 261 -10.49 -0.81 -3.92
C VAL A 261 -11.22 -1.33 -2.69
N PHE A 262 -12.08 -0.53 -2.06
CA PHE A 262 -12.81 -0.97 -0.87
C PHE A 262 -13.87 -2.01 -1.20
N GLY A 263 -14.50 -1.96 -2.37
CA GLY A 263 -15.36 -3.05 -2.86
C GLY A 263 -14.60 -4.37 -2.95
N PHE A 264 -13.39 -4.36 -3.51
CA PHE A 264 -12.52 -5.55 -3.58
C PHE A 264 -12.07 -6.01 -2.18
N LEU A 265 -11.60 -5.11 -1.33
CA LEU A 265 -11.20 -5.44 0.03
C LEU A 265 -12.35 -6.03 0.84
N ASN A 266 -13.54 -5.45 0.77
CA ASN A 266 -14.72 -5.94 1.48
C ASN A 266 -15.16 -7.32 0.98
N GLN A 267 -15.01 -7.59 -0.31
CA GLN A 267 -15.32 -8.91 -0.89
C GLN A 267 -14.38 -10.00 -0.38
N TYR A 268 -13.08 -9.76 -0.37
CA TYR A 268 -12.08 -10.81 -0.12
C TYR A 268 -11.55 -10.85 1.31
N CYS A 269 -11.70 -9.76 2.05
CA CYS A 269 -11.36 -9.67 3.47
C CYS A 269 -12.61 -9.68 4.37
N ALA A 270 -13.73 -10.18 3.91
CA ALA A 270 -14.92 -10.35 4.75
C ALA A 270 -14.64 -11.24 5.98
N LYS A 271 -15.40 -11.04 7.05
CA LYS A 271 -15.36 -11.98 8.21
C LYS A 271 -15.72 -13.37 7.69
N ARG A 272 -14.80 -14.31 7.85
CA ARG A 272 -15.08 -15.74 7.70
C ARG A 272 -15.49 -16.30 9.04
#